data_01a7daba08a5e1ab191ee83a5bc78b98
#
_entry.id   01a7daba08a5e1ab191ee83a5bc78b98
#
_cell.length_a   1.000
_cell.length_b   1.000
_cell.length_c   1.000
_cell.angle_alpha   90.00
_cell.angle_beta   90.00
_cell.angle_gamma   90.00
#
_symmetry.space_group_name_H-M   'P 1'
#
loop_
_entity.id
_entity.type
_entity.pdbx_description
1 polymer ?
#
loop_
_entity_poly.entity_id
_entity_poly.type
_entity_poly.pdbx_seq_one_letter_code
_entity_poly.pdbx_strand_id
1 'polypeptide(L)'
;MTETMTNNLSKARTVNLAFTGASGAQYGLRLLQCLVAAGCRVNVMISKAAQIVIATETDLKLPGTPPAMQKTLSEYASAEPGQVLVFGREDWFSPPASGSGEKAPLVVCPCSTGTLSALATGASNNLIERAGDVALKERRQLILVPREAPYSEVHLENMLKLTRMGAVIMPASPGFYHRPGSVQDLVDFIVARILDHLDLPQDLMPRWGEARVNAKTERNDGFGQHD
;
A
#
# COMPACT_ATOMS: atom_id res chain seq x y z
N MET A 1 18.84 22.54 13.88
CA MET A 1 17.59 21.98 13.31
C MET A 1 17.80 20.75 12.41
N THR A 2 18.91 20.61 11.70
CA THR A 2 19.20 19.52 10.76
C THR A 2 19.48 18.16 11.42
N GLU A 3 20.12 18.09 12.57
CA GLU A 3 20.46 16.82 13.27
C GLU A 3 19.27 16.11 13.92
N THR A 4 18.25 16.86 14.36
CA THR A 4 17.05 16.29 15.00
C THR A 4 16.12 15.65 13.97
N MET A 5 16.06 16.18 12.75
CA MET A 5 15.25 15.62 11.66
C MET A 5 15.85 14.33 11.09
N THR A 6 17.18 14.26 10.91
CA THR A 6 17.86 13.03 10.47
C THR A 6 17.72 11.89 11.47
N ASN A 7 17.63 12.18 12.76
CA ASN A 7 17.50 11.17 13.82
C ASN A 7 16.08 10.56 13.89
N ASN A 8 15.04 11.28 13.48
CA ASN A 8 13.65 10.75 13.43
C ASN A 8 13.44 9.79 12.26
N LEU A 9 14.03 10.06 11.10
CA LEU A 9 13.90 9.17 9.94
C LEU A 9 14.69 7.86 10.09
N SER A 10 15.74 7.82 10.92
CA SER A 10 16.49 6.59 11.20
C SER A 10 15.71 5.57 12.03
N LYS A 11 14.68 6.01 12.76
CA LYS A 11 13.76 5.18 13.55
C LYS A 11 12.41 4.96 12.85
N ALA A 12 12.17 5.62 11.71
CA ALA A 12 10.91 5.50 10.98
C ALA A 12 10.74 4.08 10.43
N ARG A 13 9.52 3.52 10.53
CA ARG A 13 9.16 2.24 9.92
C ARG A 13 9.26 2.35 8.40
N THR A 14 9.94 1.42 7.76
CA THR A 14 10.03 1.38 6.30
C THR A 14 8.93 0.48 5.73
N VAL A 15 8.30 0.91 4.63
CA VAL A 15 7.33 0.15 3.84
C VAL A 15 7.76 0.17 2.37
N ASN A 16 7.80 -1.00 1.74
CA ASN A 16 7.97 -1.11 0.30
C ASN A 16 6.60 -1.02 -0.38
N LEU A 17 6.42 -0.09 -1.31
CA LEU A 17 5.18 0.11 -2.06
C LEU A 17 5.44 -0.04 -3.56
N ALA A 18 4.74 -0.97 -4.19
CA ALA A 18 4.85 -1.22 -5.62
C ALA A 18 3.54 -0.86 -6.34
N PHE A 19 3.66 -0.15 -7.46
CA PHE A 19 2.57 0.16 -8.37
C PHE A 19 2.70 -0.69 -9.63
N THR A 20 1.63 -1.39 -10.00
CA THR A 20 1.62 -2.21 -11.21
C THR A 20 0.48 -1.82 -12.16
N GLY A 21 0.37 -2.48 -13.32
CA GLY A 21 -0.48 -2.05 -14.41
C GLY A 21 -1.97 -2.40 -14.29
N ALA A 22 -2.50 -2.56 -13.08
CA ALA A 22 -3.94 -2.66 -12.86
C ALA A 22 -4.57 -1.28 -12.69
N SER A 23 -5.82 -1.10 -13.11
CA SER A 23 -6.61 0.10 -12.80
C SER A 23 -6.82 0.25 -11.30
N GLY A 24 -6.95 1.49 -10.82
CA GLY A 24 -7.04 1.82 -9.40
C GLY A 24 -5.75 2.44 -8.86
N ALA A 25 -5.07 3.25 -9.68
CA ALA A 25 -3.90 4.03 -9.26
C ALA A 25 -4.18 4.86 -8.00
N GLN A 26 -5.41 5.32 -7.83
CA GLN A 26 -5.88 6.10 -6.68
C GLN A 26 -5.63 5.38 -5.35
N TYR A 27 -5.81 4.06 -5.27
CA TYR A 27 -5.53 3.28 -4.06
C TYR A 27 -4.07 3.38 -3.63
N GLY A 28 -3.14 3.16 -4.57
CA GLY A 28 -1.71 3.23 -4.28
C GLY A 28 -1.23 4.65 -3.97
N LEU A 29 -1.73 5.65 -4.69
CA LEU A 29 -1.40 7.06 -4.46
C LEU A 29 -1.92 7.55 -3.10
N ARG A 30 -3.14 7.18 -2.74
CA ARG A 30 -3.71 7.49 -1.42
C ARG A 30 -2.96 6.77 -0.30
N LEU A 31 -2.60 5.51 -0.51
CA LEU A 31 -1.78 4.76 0.44
C LEU A 31 -0.42 5.44 0.66
N LEU A 32 0.24 5.92 -0.40
CA LEU A 32 1.48 6.67 -0.28
C LEU A 32 1.33 7.89 0.63
N GLN A 33 0.28 8.70 0.43
CA GLN A 33 -0.01 9.86 1.28
C GLN A 33 -0.19 9.46 2.75
N CYS A 34 -0.96 8.39 3.01
CA CYS A 34 -1.22 7.92 4.36
C CYS A 34 0.05 7.36 5.03
N LEU A 35 0.90 6.63 4.31
CA LEU A 35 2.18 6.14 4.82
C LEU A 35 3.13 7.28 5.18
N VAL A 36 3.19 8.30 4.33
CA VAL A 36 3.99 9.52 4.59
C VAL A 36 3.45 10.24 5.81
N ALA A 37 2.15 10.48 5.91
CA ALA A 37 1.51 11.11 7.06
C ALA A 37 1.72 10.34 8.38
N ALA A 38 1.77 8.99 8.30
CA ALA A 38 2.10 8.13 9.43
C ALA A 38 3.60 8.11 9.80
N GLY A 39 4.43 8.92 9.15
CA GLY A 39 5.86 9.04 9.42
C GLY A 39 6.70 7.86 8.89
N CYS A 40 6.15 7.04 8.00
CA CYS A 40 6.88 5.93 7.39
C CYS A 40 7.89 6.43 6.36
N ARG A 41 9.01 5.71 6.23
CA ARG A 41 9.85 5.76 5.02
C ARG A 41 9.24 4.84 3.98
N VAL A 42 9.09 5.31 2.74
CA VAL A 42 8.45 4.54 1.67
C VAL A 42 9.42 4.31 0.52
N ASN A 43 9.77 3.04 0.28
CA ASN A 43 10.51 2.62 -0.91
C ASN A 43 9.51 2.32 -2.02
N VAL A 44 9.52 3.12 -3.07
CA VAL A 44 8.54 3.06 -4.16
C VAL A 44 9.13 2.40 -5.39
N MET A 45 8.40 1.46 -5.97
CA MET A 45 8.70 0.79 -7.22
C MET A 45 7.52 0.93 -8.18
N ILE A 46 7.77 1.32 -9.43
CA ILE A 46 6.69 1.60 -10.39
C ILE A 46 6.97 0.90 -11.71
N SER A 47 6.05 0.05 -12.14
CA SER A 47 6.14 -0.59 -13.45
C SER A 47 5.85 0.41 -14.59
N LYS A 48 6.33 0.13 -15.81
CA LYS A 48 6.00 0.95 -16.99
C LYS A 48 4.49 1.03 -17.22
N ALA A 49 3.77 -0.08 -17.03
CA ALA A 49 2.33 -0.11 -17.17
C ALA A 49 1.63 0.74 -16.11
N ALA A 50 2.15 0.77 -14.86
CA ALA A 50 1.61 1.63 -13.81
C ALA A 50 1.73 3.13 -14.12
N GLN A 51 2.83 3.55 -14.78
CA GLN A 51 2.97 4.95 -15.20
C GLN A 51 1.87 5.36 -16.20
N ILE A 52 1.52 4.45 -17.12
CA ILE A 52 0.44 4.68 -18.09
C ILE A 52 -0.91 4.76 -17.34
N VAL A 53 -1.17 3.84 -16.41
CA VAL A 53 -2.41 3.83 -15.64
C VAL A 53 -2.55 5.09 -14.79
N ILE A 54 -1.50 5.49 -14.08
CA ILE A 54 -1.50 6.73 -13.28
C ILE A 54 -1.82 7.95 -14.16
N ALA A 55 -1.15 8.07 -15.32
CA ALA A 55 -1.38 9.19 -16.24
C ALA A 55 -2.77 9.18 -16.90
N THR A 56 -3.43 8.03 -16.99
CA THR A 56 -4.76 7.87 -17.58
C THR A 56 -5.87 8.12 -16.56
N GLU A 57 -5.67 7.68 -15.33
CA GLU A 57 -6.70 7.68 -14.28
C GLU A 57 -6.63 8.91 -13.36
N THR A 58 -5.53 9.67 -13.42
CA THR A 58 -5.27 10.82 -12.54
C THR A 58 -4.64 11.98 -13.31
N ASP A 59 -4.61 13.15 -12.69
CA ASP A 59 -3.89 14.32 -13.22
C ASP A 59 -2.36 14.23 -13.02
N LEU A 60 -1.89 13.22 -12.27
CA LEU A 60 -0.49 13.05 -11.96
C LEU A 60 0.27 12.45 -13.16
N LYS A 61 1.26 13.17 -13.67
CA LYS A 61 2.16 12.70 -14.72
C LYS A 61 3.54 12.43 -14.14
N LEU A 62 3.94 11.17 -14.12
CA LEU A 62 5.26 10.80 -13.62
C LEU A 62 6.33 10.97 -14.71
N PRO A 63 7.46 11.62 -14.38
CA PRO A 63 8.61 11.69 -15.27
C PRO A 63 9.23 10.31 -15.55
N GLY A 64 10.10 10.21 -16.58
CA GLY A 64 10.67 8.94 -17.02
C GLY A 64 11.81 8.38 -16.15
N THR A 65 12.38 9.16 -15.23
CA THR A 65 13.55 8.74 -14.43
C THR A 65 13.21 8.63 -12.94
N PRO A 66 13.80 7.65 -12.22
CA PRO A 66 13.52 7.46 -10.80
C PRO A 66 13.74 8.72 -9.92
N PRO A 67 14.84 9.50 -10.09
CA PRO A 67 15.01 10.72 -9.29
C PRO A 67 13.92 11.78 -9.55
N ALA A 68 13.50 11.93 -10.80
CA ALA A 68 12.44 12.88 -11.14
C ALA A 68 11.06 12.39 -10.65
N MET A 69 10.77 11.08 -10.74
CA MET A 69 9.57 10.48 -10.13
C MET A 69 9.55 10.67 -8.61
N GLN A 70 10.71 10.47 -7.96
CA GLN A 70 10.84 10.66 -6.51
C GLN A 70 10.47 12.09 -6.11
N LYS A 71 10.97 13.09 -6.82
CA LYS A 71 10.61 14.49 -6.57
C LYS A 71 9.10 14.69 -6.68
N THR A 72 8.50 14.26 -7.81
CA THR A 72 7.06 14.40 -8.06
C THR A 72 6.20 13.70 -7.00
N LEU A 73 6.56 12.47 -6.61
CA LEU A 73 5.82 11.72 -5.59
C LEU A 73 6.01 12.27 -4.19
N SER A 74 7.19 12.80 -3.86
CA SER A 74 7.44 13.47 -2.59
C SER A 74 6.60 14.75 -2.46
N GLU A 75 6.51 15.55 -3.53
CA GLU A 75 5.65 16.73 -3.59
C GLU A 75 4.16 16.34 -3.48
N TYR A 76 3.73 15.33 -4.23
CA TYR A 76 2.35 14.82 -4.21
C TYR A 76 1.92 14.33 -2.82
N ALA A 77 2.80 13.65 -2.11
CA ALA A 77 2.52 13.10 -0.78
C ALA A 77 2.88 14.05 0.37
N SER A 78 3.38 15.26 0.10
CA SER A 78 3.89 16.20 1.11
C SER A 78 4.95 15.57 2.01
N ALA A 79 5.86 14.78 1.41
CA ALA A 79 6.88 14.03 2.13
C ALA A 79 8.07 14.91 2.54
N GLU A 80 8.64 14.60 3.69
CA GLU A 80 9.91 15.17 4.12
C GLU A 80 11.09 14.66 3.27
N PRO A 81 12.20 15.40 3.18
CA PRO A 81 13.37 14.96 2.42
C PRO A 81 13.86 13.57 2.85
N GLY A 82 13.95 12.64 1.88
CA GLY A 82 14.40 11.27 2.12
C GLY A 82 13.33 10.31 2.68
N GLN A 83 12.10 10.76 2.87
CA GLN A 83 11.00 9.93 3.32
C GLN A 83 10.46 9.03 2.20
N VAL A 84 10.42 9.50 0.96
CA VAL A 84 10.06 8.73 -0.24
C VAL A 84 11.30 8.50 -1.09
N LEU A 85 11.59 7.24 -1.40
CA LEU A 85 12.70 6.84 -2.27
C LEU A 85 12.14 6.03 -3.44
N VAL A 86 12.48 6.40 -4.68
CA VAL A 86 12.02 5.69 -5.88
C VAL A 86 13.15 4.89 -6.50
N PHE A 87 12.93 3.60 -6.69
CA PHE A 87 13.90 2.68 -7.27
C PHE A 87 13.54 2.31 -8.70
N GLY A 88 14.55 2.20 -9.54
CA GLY A 88 14.42 1.78 -10.92
C GLY A 88 14.04 0.30 -11.05
N ARG A 89 13.52 -0.08 -12.21
CA ARG A 89 13.06 -1.43 -12.50
C ARG A 89 14.13 -2.50 -12.31
N GLU A 90 15.39 -2.15 -12.59
CA GLU A 90 16.55 -3.06 -12.58
C GLU A 90 17.56 -2.69 -11.47
N ASP A 91 17.09 -2.03 -10.41
CA ASP A 91 17.93 -1.64 -9.28
C ASP A 91 18.08 -2.81 -8.29
N TRP A 92 18.87 -3.80 -8.71
CA TRP A 92 19.08 -5.07 -7.99
C TRP A 92 19.85 -4.92 -6.68
N PHE A 93 20.51 -3.79 -6.46
CA PHE A 93 21.25 -3.49 -5.23
C PHE A 93 20.44 -2.62 -4.24
N SER A 94 19.20 -2.33 -4.56
CA SER A 94 18.31 -1.54 -3.70
C SER A 94 17.82 -2.35 -2.48
N PRO A 95 17.42 -1.66 -1.39
CA PRO A 95 16.92 -2.32 -0.18
C PRO A 95 15.77 -3.32 -0.42
N PRO A 96 14.77 -3.06 -1.30
CA PRO A 96 13.73 -4.03 -1.59
C PRO A 96 14.22 -5.36 -2.19
N ALA A 97 15.35 -5.36 -2.90
CA ALA A 97 15.92 -6.56 -3.52
C ALA A 97 16.70 -7.44 -2.52
N SER A 98 17.04 -6.90 -1.33
CA SER A 98 17.93 -7.53 -0.37
C SER A 98 17.19 -8.41 0.65
N GLY A 99 17.56 -9.71 0.74
CA GLY A 99 17.05 -10.61 1.79
C GLY A 99 17.63 -10.30 3.17
N SER A 100 18.88 -9.87 3.26
CA SER A 100 19.58 -9.56 4.52
C SER A 100 19.38 -8.12 5.00
N GLY A 101 18.67 -7.29 4.25
CA GLY A 101 18.38 -5.90 4.60
C GLY A 101 17.26 -5.75 5.63
N GLU A 102 16.79 -4.51 5.78
CA GLU A 102 15.70 -4.16 6.68
C GLU A 102 14.43 -5.00 6.39
N LYS A 103 13.79 -5.50 7.45
CA LYS A 103 12.56 -6.30 7.35
C LYS A 103 11.34 -5.39 7.10
N ALA A 104 11.26 -4.81 5.92
CA ALA A 104 10.14 -3.99 5.52
C ALA A 104 9.03 -4.84 4.88
N PRO A 105 7.74 -4.61 5.21
CA PRO A 105 6.61 -5.20 4.50
C PRO A 105 6.58 -4.71 3.05
N LEU A 106 5.99 -5.51 2.14
CA LEU A 106 5.73 -5.12 0.77
C LEU A 106 4.23 -5.04 0.51
N VAL A 107 3.78 -3.92 -0.01
CA VAL A 107 2.41 -3.73 -0.53
C VAL A 107 2.48 -3.52 -2.04
N VAL A 108 1.77 -4.33 -2.81
CA VAL A 108 1.59 -4.14 -4.25
C VAL A 108 0.18 -3.61 -4.49
N CYS A 109 0.07 -2.31 -4.75
CA CYS A 109 -1.22 -1.60 -4.84
C CYS A 109 -1.21 -0.53 -5.95
N PRO A 110 -2.01 -0.73 -7.01
CA PRO A 110 -2.77 -1.94 -7.33
C PRO A 110 -1.86 -3.08 -7.83
N CYS A 111 -2.33 -4.32 -7.72
CA CYS A 111 -1.64 -5.50 -8.20
C CYS A 111 -2.29 -6.03 -9.49
N SER A 112 -1.55 -6.01 -10.60
CA SER A 112 -2.00 -6.61 -11.86
C SER A 112 -1.94 -8.13 -11.79
N THR A 113 -2.81 -8.80 -12.56
CA THR A 113 -2.83 -10.26 -12.66
C THR A 113 -1.53 -10.84 -13.21
N GLY A 114 -0.83 -10.10 -14.07
CA GLY A 114 0.51 -10.47 -14.52
C GLY A 114 1.54 -10.48 -13.39
N THR A 115 1.55 -9.45 -12.53
CA THR A 115 2.41 -9.42 -11.34
C THR A 115 2.01 -10.51 -10.35
N LEU A 116 0.71 -10.72 -10.12
CA LEU A 116 0.20 -11.80 -9.28
C LEU A 116 0.73 -13.17 -9.74
N SER A 117 0.64 -13.45 -11.04
CA SER A 117 1.14 -14.67 -11.67
C SER A 117 2.66 -14.83 -11.52
N ALA A 118 3.42 -13.77 -11.77
CA ALA A 118 4.87 -13.77 -11.62
C ALA A 118 5.29 -14.12 -10.18
N LEU A 119 4.68 -13.51 -9.18
CA LEU A 119 4.94 -13.81 -7.78
C LEU A 119 4.54 -15.24 -7.40
N ALA A 120 3.42 -15.74 -7.90
CA ALA A 120 2.95 -17.09 -7.62
C ALA A 120 3.87 -18.18 -8.22
N THR A 121 4.61 -17.86 -9.28
CA THR A 121 5.53 -18.79 -9.95
C THR A 121 6.99 -18.57 -9.57
N GLY A 122 7.29 -17.57 -8.72
CA GLY A 122 8.66 -17.27 -8.28
C GLY A 122 9.50 -16.57 -9.35
N ALA A 123 8.87 -15.85 -10.28
CA ALA A 123 9.57 -15.04 -11.24
C ALA A 123 10.29 -13.86 -10.57
N SER A 124 11.41 -13.41 -11.14
CA SER A 124 12.26 -12.35 -10.58
C SER A 124 12.91 -11.53 -11.72
N ASN A 125 12.08 -11.11 -12.68
CA ASN A 125 12.53 -10.43 -13.92
C ASN A 125 12.69 -8.91 -13.76
N ASN A 126 12.25 -8.36 -12.67
CA ASN A 126 12.33 -6.94 -12.33
C ASN A 126 12.30 -6.76 -10.81
N LEU A 127 12.57 -5.54 -10.36
CA LEU A 127 12.66 -5.24 -8.92
C LEU A 127 11.38 -5.53 -8.15
N ILE A 128 10.19 -5.32 -8.73
CA ILE A 128 8.90 -5.61 -8.05
C ILE A 128 8.76 -7.11 -7.81
N GLU A 129 9.02 -7.92 -8.82
CA GLU A 129 8.99 -9.38 -8.71
C GLU A 129 10.04 -9.87 -7.72
N ARG A 130 11.27 -9.34 -7.79
CA ARG A 130 12.34 -9.67 -6.84
C ARG A 130 11.97 -9.30 -5.41
N ALA A 131 11.41 -8.13 -5.17
CA ALA A 131 10.96 -7.71 -3.84
C ALA A 131 9.87 -8.64 -3.28
N GLY A 132 8.95 -9.10 -4.13
CA GLY A 132 7.93 -10.09 -3.76
C GLY A 132 8.53 -11.46 -3.43
N ASP A 133 9.47 -11.96 -4.24
CA ASP A 133 10.22 -13.19 -3.96
C ASP A 133 10.97 -13.09 -2.63
N VAL A 134 11.65 -11.97 -2.39
CA VAL A 134 12.31 -11.70 -1.10
C VAL A 134 11.30 -11.67 0.04
N ALA A 135 10.16 -11.01 -0.10
CA ALA A 135 9.14 -10.97 0.94
C ALA A 135 8.66 -12.38 1.31
N LEU A 136 8.38 -13.23 0.31
CA LEU A 136 7.93 -14.61 0.53
C LEU A 136 9.01 -15.48 1.18
N LYS A 137 10.24 -15.50 0.66
CA LYS A 137 11.30 -16.37 1.19
C LYS A 137 11.80 -15.96 2.58
N GLU A 138 11.79 -14.64 2.89
CA GLU A 138 12.20 -14.11 4.19
C GLU A 138 11.02 -14.02 5.19
N ARG A 139 9.85 -14.53 4.82
CA ARG A 139 8.62 -14.48 5.64
C ARG A 139 8.25 -13.06 6.09
N ARG A 140 8.52 -12.06 5.23
CA ARG A 140 8.08 -10.68 5.42
C ARG A 140 6.62 -10.55 5.02
N GLN A 141 5.91 -9.63 5.62
CA GLN A 141 4.52 -9.36 5.24
C GLN A 141 4.43 -8.92 3.77
N LEU A 142 3.57 -9.58 3.02
CA LEU A 142 3.26 -9.28 1.62
C LEU A 142 1.77 -9.06 1.49
N ILE A 143 1.36 -7.86 1.06
CA ILE A 143 -0.04 -7.51 0.79
C ILE A 143 -0.18 -7.25 -0.70
N LEU A 144 -1.06 -8.00 -1.35
CA LEU A 144 -1.37 -7.85 -2.77
C LEU A 144 -2.80 -7.34 -2.91
N VAL A 145 -2.97 -6.23 -3.65
CA VAL A 145 -4.27 -5.58 -3.88
C VAL A 145 -4.68 -5.79 -5.34
N PRO A 146 -5.14 -7.00 -5.72
CA PRO A 146 -5.53 -7.27 -7.09
C PRO A 146 -6.78 -6.48 -7.48
N ARG A 147 -6.80 -5.97 -8.72
CA ARG A 147 -7.97 -5.36 -9.34
C ARG A 147 -8.14 -5.96 -10.73
N GLU A 148 -9.16 -6.77 -10.87
CA GLU A 148 -9.56 -7.43 -12.12
C GLU A 148 -11.06 -7.77 -12.07
N ALA A 149 -11.72 -7.78 -13.22
CA ALA A 149 -13.11 -8.22 -13.36
C ALA A 149 -13.38 -8.69 -14.81
N PRO A 150 -13.84 -9.95 -15.01
CA PRO A 150 -13.96 -11.04 -14.04
C PRO A 150 -12.62 -11.70 -13.71
N TYR A 151 -12.55 -12.49 -12.65
CA TYR A 151 -11.42 -13.38 -12.38
C TYR A 151 -11.51 -14.65 -13.24
N SER A 152 -10.36 -15.06 -13.81
CA SER A 152 -10.20 -16.38 -14.43
C SER A 152 -9.78 -17.44 -13.39
N GLU A 153 -9.89 -18.72 -13.76
CA GLU A 153 -9.37 -19.83 -12.94
C GLU A 153 -7.89 -19.61 -12.56
N VAL A 154 -7.05 -19.24 -13.51
CA VAL A 154 -5.63 -18.98 -13.28
C VAL A 154 -5.40 -17.87 -12.23
N HIS A 155 -6.22 -16.81 -12.25
CA HIS A 155 -6.12 -15.76 -11.23
C HIS A 155 -6.45 -16.30 -9.83
N LEU A 156 -7.51 -17.09 -9.72
CA LEU A 156 -7.96 -17.68 -8.45
C LEU A 156 -6.93 -18.68 -7.90
N GLU A 157 -6.36 -19.52 -8.76
CA GLU A 157 -5.30 -20.46 -8.37
C GLU A 157 -4.05 -19.73 -7.87
N ASN A 158 -3.62 -18.67 -8.57
CA ASN A 158 -2.48 -17.86 -8.15
C ASN A 158 -2.73 -17.16 -6.81
N MET A 159 -3.92 -16.62 -6.58
CA MET A 159 -4.32 -16.04 -5.30
C MET A 159 -4.28 -17.09 -4.18
N LEU A 160 -4.86 -18.28 -4.42
CA LEU A 160 -4.86 -19.37 -3.46
C LEU A 160 -3.43 -19.81 -3.12
N LYS A 161 -2.56 -19.96 -4.14
CA LYS A 161 -1.16 -20.33 -3.94
C LYS A 161 -0.42 -19.31 -3.09
N LEU A 162 -0.55 -18.02 -3.41
CA LEU A 162 0.09 -16.94 -2.66
C LEU A 162 -0.45 -16.83 -1.22
N THR A 163 -1.75 -17.04 -1.02
CA THR A 163 -2.35 -17.10 0.33
C THR A 163 -1.74 -18.23 1.15
N ARG A 164 -1.55 -19.42 0.58
CA ARG A 164 -0.88 -20.56 1.24
C ARG A 164 0.59 -20.27 1.56
N MET A 165 1.24 -19.41 0.78
CA MET A 165 2.61 -18.94 1.03
C MET A 165 2.69 -17.83 2.09
N GLY A 166 1.55 -17.34 2.59
CA GLY A 166 1.44 -16.34 3.64
C GLY A 166 1.21 -14.89 3.16
N ALA A 167 0.97 -14.69 1.85
CA ALA A 167 0.57 -13.38 1.36
C ALA A 167 -0.89 -13.06 1.73
N VAL A 168 -1.16 -11.79 2.01
CA VAL A 168 -2.51 -11.28 2.17
C VAL A 168 -3.03 -10.86 0.78
N ILE A 169 -4.07 -11.53 0.32
CA ILE A 169 -4.79 -11.13 -0.89
C ILE A 169 -5.94 -10.23 -0.48
N MET A 170 -5.87 -8.96 -0.84
CA MET A 170 -6.85 -7.93 -0.51
C MET A 170 -7.41 -7.32 -1.80
N PRO A 171 -8.47 -7.89 -2.40
CA PRO A 171 -9.04 -7.34 -3.62
C PRO A 171 -9.46 -5.88 -3.43
N ALA A 172 -9.30 -5.06 -4.49
CA ALA A 172 -9.79 -3.69 -4.51
C ALA A 172 -11.34 -3.67 -4.66
N SER A 173 -12.02 -4.24 -3.66
CA SER A 173 -13.47 -4.43 -3.61
C SER A 173 -14.03 -3.77 -2.35
N PRO A 174 -14.27 -2.44 -2.37
CA PRO A 174 -14.73 -1.70 -1.20
C PRO A 174 -16.15 -2.08 -0.78
N GLY A 175 -16.41 -2.08 0.53
CA GLY A 175 -17.74 -2.29 1.09
C GLY A 175 -18.60 -1.03 1.07
N PHE A 176 -19.93 -1.19 1.09
CA PHE A 176 -20.89 -0.08 1.03
C PHE A 176 -21.65 0.16 2.33
N TYR A 177 -21.40 -0.63 3.38
CA TYR A 177 -22.18 -0.49 4.64
C TYR A 177 -21.87 0.78 5.43
N HIS A 178 -20.81 1.52 5.10
CA HIS A 178 -20.51 2.85 5.61
C HIS A 178 -21.22 3.98 4.86
N ARG A 179 -22.05 3.66 3.84
CA ARG A 179 -22.77 4.61 2.99
C ARG A 179 -21.83 5.65 2.37
N PRO A 180 -20.85 5.24 1.53
CA PRO A 180 -19.90 6.16 0.94
C PRO A 180 -20.64 7.24 0.14
N GLY A 181 -20.25 8.51 0.34
CA GLY A 181 -20.78 9.68 -0.37
C GLY A 181 -19.93 10.07 -1.57
N SER A 182 -18.74 9.52 -1.69
CA SER A 182 -17.76 9.86 -2.72
C SER A 182 -16.94 8.64 -3.18
N VAL A 183 -16.28 8.78 -4.33
CA VAL A 183 -15.28 7.79 -4.78
C VAL A 183 -14.10 7.73 -3.80
N GLN A 184 -13.74 8.85 -3.19
CA GLN A 184 -12.67 8.89 -2.20
C GLN A 184 -12.96 8.01 -0.99
N ASP A 185 -14.20 7.93 -0.52
CA ASP A 185 -14.58 7.05 0.59
C ASP A 185 -14.39 5.57 0.24
N LEU A 186 -14.62 5.20 -1.03
CA LEU A 186 -14.35 3.84 -1.53
C LEU A 186 -12.85 3.54 -1.58
N VAL A 187 -12.04 4.52 -1.97
CA VAL A 187 -10.58 4.42 -1.95
C VAL A 187 -10.09 4.29 -0.51
N ASP A 188 -10.57 5.16 0.38
CA ASP A 188 -10.17 5.19 1.79
C ASP A 188 -10.55 3.90 2.54
N PHE A 189 -11.65 3.22 2.14
CA PHE A 189 -12.01 1.91 2.67
C PHE A 189 -10.89 0.88 2.47
N ILE A 190 -10.36 0.75 1.27
CA ILE A 190 -9.29 -0.21 0.97
C ILE A 190 -7.98 0.22 1.63
N VAL A 191 -7.66 1.51 1.58
CA VAL A 191 -6.43 2.05 2.19
C VAL A 191 -6.43 1.85 3.70
N ALA A 192 -7.55 2.11 4.38
CA ALA A 192 -7.70 1.85 5.82
C ALA A 192 -7.41 0.38 6.16
N ARG A 193 -7.96 -0.56 5.37
CA ARG A 193 -7.70 -2.00 5.57
C ARG A 193 -6.24 -2.38 5.37
N ILE A 194 -5.54 -1.75 4.41
CA ILE A 194 -4.10 -1.96 4.21
C ILE A 194 -3.33 -1.43 5.44
N LEU A 195 -3.66 -0.24 5.93
CA LEU A 195 -3.02 0.36 7.11
C LEU A 195 -3.25 -0.49 8.36
N ASP A 196 -4.48 -1.00 8.57
CA ASP A 196 -4.78 -1.94 9.67
C ASP A 196 -3.89 -3.20 9.60
N HIS A 197 -3.70 -3.79 8.42
CA HIS A 197 -2.82 -4.94 8.24
C HIS A 197 -1.34 -4.60 8.43
N LEU A 198 -0.96 -3.34 8.22
CA LEU A 198 0.39 -2.85 8.49
C LEU A 198 0.58 -2.45 9.96
N ASP A 199 -0.41 -2.61 10.84
CA ASP A 199 -0.41 -2.12 12.22
C ASP A 199 -0.06 -0.63 12.31
N LEU A 200 -0.56 0.17 11.37
CA LEU A 200 -0.42 1.63 11.35
C LEU A 200 -1.72 2.29 11.81
N PRO A 201 -1.65 3.40 12.57
CA PRO A 201 -2.84 4.15 12.94
C PRO A 201 -3.49 4.75 11.70
N GLN A 202 -4.82 4.77 11.67
CA GLN A 202 -5.59 5.37 10.58
C GLN A 202 -6.91 5.94 11.12
N ASP A 203 -7.29 7.10 10.61
CA ASP A 203 -8.55 7.79 10.92
C ASP A 203 -9.46 7.90 9.67
N LEU A 204 -9.16 7.12 8.63
CA LEU A 204 -9.91 7.13 7.38
C LEU A 204 -11.29 6.52 7.55
N MET A 205 -11.38 5.48 8.39
CA MET A 205 -12.63 4.77 8.63
C MET A 205 -12.70 4.23 10.06
N PRO A 206 -13.89 4.28 10.69
CA PRO A 206 -14.09 3.65 11.99
C PRO A 206 -13.95 2.14 11.87
N ARG A 207 -13.34 1.51 12.86
CA ARG A 207 -13.26 0.05 12.94
C ARG A 207 -14.65 -0.55 13.13
N TRP A 208 -14.85 -1.74 12.58
CA TRP A 208 -16.13 -2.44 12.69
C TRP A 208 -16.47 -2.69 14.17
N GLY A 209 -17.61 -2.16 14.60
CA GLY A 209 -18.12 -2.31 15.97
C GLY A 209 -17.83 -1.12 16.91
N GLU A 210 -16.84 -0.28 16.65
CA GLU A 210 -16.51 0.87 17.51
C GLU A 210 -17.64 1.90 17.56
N ALA A 211 -18.30 2.20 16.46
CA ALA A 211 -19.44 3.11 16.40
C ALA A 211 -20.65 2.63 17.24
N ARG A 212 -20.81 1.30 17.41
CA ARG A 212 -21.88 0.73 18.25
C ARG A 212 -21.52 0.73 19.73
N VAL A 213 -20.25 0.65 20.07
CA VAL A 213 -19.78 0.71 21.46
C VAL A 213 -19.91 2.13 21.98
N ASN A 214 -19.46 3.13 21.21
CA ASN A 214 -19.58 4.54 21.58
C ASN A 214 -21.04 4.98 21.75
N ALA A 215 -21.93 4.58 20.83
CA ALA A 215 -23.37 4.88 20.93
C ALA A 215 -24.07 4.17 22.09
N LYS A 216 -23.52 3.07 22.64
CA LYS A 216 -24.02 2.43 23.86
C LYS A 216 -23.51 3.10 25.13
N THR A 217 -22.26 3.57 25.11
CA THR A 217 -21.65 4.29 26.24
C THR A 217 -22.35 5.63 26.45
N GLU A 218 -22.58 6.40 25.38
CA GLU A 218 -23.32 7.68 25.46
C GLU A 218 -24.76 7.54 25.93
N ARG A 219 -25.44 6.40 25.71
CA ARG A 219 -26.79 6.14 26.23
C ARG A 219 -26.80 5.73 27.70
N ASN A 220 -25.72 5.13 28.20
CA ASN A 220 -25.63 4.75 29.62
C ASN A 220 -25.28 5.93 30.53
N ASP A 221 -24.55 6.93 30.02
CA ASP A 221 -24.21 8.12 30.80
C ASP A 221 -25.36 9.14 30.91
N GLY A 222 -26.47 8.95 30.17
CA GLY A 222 -27.66 9.78 30.17
C GLY A 222 -28.75 9.40 31.16
N PHE A 223 -28.61 8.31 31.96
CA PHE A 223 -29.60 7.82 32.93
C PHE A 223 -29.13 7.86 34.39
N GLY A 224 -28.49 8.92 34.78
CA GLY A 224 -28.06 9.08 36.16
C GLY A 224 -28.05 10.52 36.64
N GLN A 225 -29.22 11.14 36.80
CA GLN A 225 -29.49 12.21 37.77
C GLN A 225 -30.91 12.75 37.58
N HIS A 226 -31.88 12.12 38.22
CA HIS A 226 -33.08 12.77 38.75
C HIS A 226 -33.54 11.93 39.94
N ASP A 227 -33.14 12.38 41.12
CA ASP A 227 -33.87 12.38 42.37
C ASP A 227 -33.44 13.60 43.18
#